data_c0239ae304b2fb16351125c8312f6a6d
#
_entry.id   c0239ae304b2fb16351125c8312f6a6d
#
_cell.length_a   1.000
_cell.length_b   1.000
_cell.length_c   1.000
_cell.angle_alpha   90.00
_cell.angle_beta   90.00
_cell.angle_gamma   90.00
#
_symmetry.space_group_name_H-M   'P 1'
#
loop_
_entity.id
_entity.type
_entity.pdbx_description
1 polymer ?
#
loop_
_entity_poly.entity_id
_entity_poly.type
_entity_poly.pdbx_seq_one_letter_code
_entity_poly.pdbx_strand_id
1 'polypeptide(L)'
;MRSLKLAALVLFLAVLALPSTFNRIAHSQSSEITDASEPTISAEEAASTAASTDQANKVSGDDDTASKSAVDNEGVAEGTSDTFSYDAEIDPAGASADNRTPPDIRCPQPPPIGKAPADFDNKTNGVVPQGTPVPPGDEGTLGTFEGDKFIFSVVDEIDDGLGPVYNAQSCRECHQNPVTGAISQINELRAGHNLYCNAHGVCSGTPCAGCSTLFVDAPGGSLINDRGIPTKNNNTPPFFGAKVQERVPPLYTASIIGGPPLLANEKVRTFRTSLNTLGDGFIEAIANQTLINIASNQSSATGGVVHGQVIKVPVLEVPGCNPNIPSTCPKRVGRFGWKNQHASLLSFSSDAYLNEIGITNRFTLHENTSLGRSVAPFDNHPDSTFVPCDSDPSKDCGEDPEEDIKAFAEFMRATKAPPQDPDIQATFAADIKIGRKLFSKMPDAAFSCSICHVPKILTSPPCTWINGGTFLLPNALGNKIIMPFSDFLLHDVGTGDGIVQNGGQKTRTKLRTPPLWGVRTRDRLMHDGESLTFREAILRHAGEATPAINGFIALSEADKRRLIMYLESL
;
A
#
# COMPACT_ATOMS: atom_id res chain seq x y z
N MET A 1 26.19 19.26 10.07
CA MET A 1 26.83 19.21 11.41
C MET A 1 27.23 17.80 11.86
N ARG A 2 27.33 16.84 10.93
CA ARG A 2 27.77 15.44 11.25
C ARG A 2 29.30 15.26 11.39
N SER A 3 30.10 16.28 11.26
CA SER A 3 31.58 16.17 11.17
C SER A 3 32.35 16.30 12.49
N LEU A 4 31.74 16.16 13.67
CA LEU A 4 32.45 16.35 14.95
C LEU A 4 32.35 15.18 15.96
N LYS A 5 31.96 13.99 15.59
CA LYS A 5 31.82 12.85 16.55
C LYS A 5 32.87 11.74 16.40
N LEU A 6 34.04 11.96 15.79
CA LEU A 6 35.07 10.91 15.63
C LEU A 6 36.19 10.99 16.69
N ALA A 7 35.95 11.39 17.92
CA ALA A 7 37.01 11.50 18.93
C ALA A 7 36.75 10.89 20.30
N ALA A 8 35.79 10.01 20.48
CA ALA A 8 35.45 9.50 21.83
C ALA A 8 35.24 7.98 21.95
N LEU A 9 35.78 7.13 21.06
CA LEU A 9 35.63 5.66 21.22
C LEU A 9 36.94 4.89 21.06
N VAL A 10 38.01 5.35 21.74
CA VAL A 10 39.22 4.52 21.97
C VAL A 10 39.66 4.75 23.42
N LEU A 11 38.97 4.20 24.39
CA LEU A 11 39.51 3.91 25.73
C LEU A 11 38.49 3.16 26.61
N PHE A 12 38.19 1.90 26.33
CA PHE A 12 37.68 0.98 27.36
C PHE A 12 37.67 -0.46 26.80
N LEU A 13 38.85 -1.03 26.63
CA LEU A 13 39.02 -2.48 26.44
C LEU A 13 40.31 -2.93 27.11
N ALA A 14 40.24 -3.10 28.40
CA ALA A 14 41.11 -4.04 29.16
C ALA A 14 40.49 -4.16 30.54
N VAL A 15 39.91 -5.31 30.84
CA VAL A 15 40.05 -6.07 32.09
C VAL A 15 38.93 -7.13 32.17
N LEU A 16 39.40 -8.38 32.37
CA LEU A 16 38.75 -9.58 32.92
C LEU A 16 38.10 -10.59 31.93
N ALA A 17 39.00 -11.47 31.50
CA ALA A 17 38.67 -12.86 31.21
C ALA A 17 38.66 -13.69 32.51
N LEU A 18 37.56 -14.37 32.81
CA LEU A 18 37.56 -15.63 33.60
C LEU A 18 36.34 -16.48 33.19
N PRO A 19 36.49 -17.80 33.09
CA PRO A 19 35.43 -18.69 32.62
C PRO A 19 34.57 -19.21 33.75
N SER A 20 33.28 -19.33 33.54
CA SER A 20 32.41 -20.14 34.41
C SER A 20 31.56 -21.10 33.57
N THR A 21 31.96 -22.34 33.66
CA THR A 21 31.18 -23.54 33.41
C THR A 21 29.90 -23.54 34.26
N PHE A 22 28.76 -23.72 33.63
CA PHE A 22 27.56 -24.16 34.32
C PHE A 22 26.87 -25.30 33.57
N ASN A 23 26.62 -26.31 34.37
CA ASN A 23 26.11 -27.63 34.11
C ASN A 23 24.69 -27.66 33.56
N ARG A 24 24.45 -28.59 32.64
CA ARG A 24 23.12 -29.11 32.31
C ARG A 24 22.54 -29.87 33.51
N ILE A 25 21.29 -29.56 33.84
CA ILE A 25 20.40 -30.49 34.54
C ILE A 25 19.13 -30.61 33.71
N ALA A 26 18.94 -31.78 33.14
CA ALA A 26 17.68 -32.24 32.60
C ALA A 26 16.78 -32.72 33.74
N HIS A 27 15.55 -32.25 33.81
CA HIS A 27 14.50 -32.95 34.54
C HIS A 27 13.28 -33.15 33.59
N SER A 28 13.11 -34.43 33.27
CA SER A 28 11.86 -34.99 32.77
C SER A 28 10.84 -35.05 33.91
N GLN A 29 9.65 -34.54 33.70
CA GLN A 29 8.45 -35.07 34.33
C GLN A 29 7.30 -35.10 33.35
N SER A 30 6.93 -36.32 33.03
CA SER A 30 5.67 -36.71 32.45
C SER A 30 4.55 -36.56 33.50
N SER A 31 3.46 -35.92 33.14
CA SER A 31 2.18 -36.10 33.82
C SER A 31 1.08 -36.25 32.77
N GLU A 32 0.49 -37.42 32.81
CA GLU A 32 -0.73 -37.80 32.12
C GLU A 32 -1.85 -36.80 32.45
N ILE A 33 -2.55 -36.33 31.46
CA ILE A 33 -3.87 -35.73 31.62
C ILE A 33 -4.86 -36.58 30.83
N THR A 34 -5.73 -37.17 31.60
CA THR A 34 -6.86 -37.99 31.23
C THR A 34 -7.90 -37.22 30.40
N ASP A 35 -8.37 -37.94 29.44
CA ASP A 35 -9.58 -37.81 28.64
C ASP A 35 -10.75 -37.10 29.34
N ALA A 36 -11.27 -36.03 28.71
CA ALA A 36 -12.58 -35.47 29.02
C ALA A 36 -13.31 -35.14 27.74
N SER A 37 -14.24 -36.00 27.45
CA SER A 37 -15.36 -36.01 26.50
C SER A 37 -15.78 -34.69 25.86
N GLU A 38 -15.84 -34.69 24.52
CA GLU A 38 -16.56 -33.75 23.67
C GLU A 38 -18.07 -33.73 23.98
N PRO A 39 -18.73 -32.57 23.98
CA PRO A 39 -20.18 -32.52 23.90
C PRO A 39 -20.64 -32.57 22.44
N THR A 40 -21.31 -33.64 22.07
CA THR A 40 -22.10 -33.77 20.84
C THR A 40 -23.28 -32.79 20.89
N ILE A 41 -23.31 -31.82 19.98
CA ILE A 41 -24.50 -31.01 19.70
C ILE A 41 -25.36 -31.73 18.66
N SER A 42 -26.59 -31.98 19.03
CA SER A 42 -27.60 -32.69 18.21
C SER A 42 -28.11 -31.81 17.05
N ALA A 43 -28.41 -32.49 15.94
CA ALA A 43 -28.81 -31.92 14.65
C ALA A 43 -30.27 -31.42 14.60
N GLU A 44 -30.75 -30.72 15.61
CA GLU A 44 -32.18 -30.31 15.67
C GLU A 44 -32.43 -28.79 15.84
N GLU A 45 -31.41 -27.93 15.78
CA GLU A 45 -31.57 -26.48 15.93
C GLU A 45 -31.28 -25.62 14.67
N ALA A 46 -31.17 -26.24 13.49
CA ALA A 46 -30.90 -25.54 12.22
C ALA A 46 -32.09 -25.50 11.23
N ALA A 47 -33.32 -25.67 11.71
CA ALA A 47 -34.48 -25.67 10.83
C ALA A 47 -35.61 -24.76 11.36
N SER A 48 -35.34 -23.47 11.49
CA SER A 48 -36.38 -22.48 11.77
C SER A 48 -35.92 -21.06 11.43
N THR A 49 -35.82 -20.73 10.14
CA THR A 49 -36.07 -19.38 9.59
C THR A 49 -35.89 -19.39 8.06
N ALA A 50 -36.82 -20.04 7.38
CA ALA A 50 -37.01 -19.83 5.95
C ALA A 50 -38.47 -20.09 5.59
N ALA A 51 -39.34 -19.12 5.77
CA ALA A 51 -40.62 -19.08 5.07
C ALA A 51 -41.21 -17.66 5.08
N SER A 52 -41.72 -17.29 3.91
CA SER A 52 -42.52 -16.14 3.51
C SER A 52 -41.69 -14.93 3.03
N THR A 53 -41.79 -14.53 1.78
CA THR A 53 -42.98 -14.19 1.00
C THR A 53 -42.74 -14.26 -0.51
N ASP A 54 -43.51 -15.09 -1.17
CA ASP A 54 -43.85 -15.00 -2.59
C ASP A 54 -44.95 -13.94 -2.75
N GLN A 55 -44.83 -13.02 -3.70
CA GLN A 55 -45.93 -12.55 -4.54
C GLN A 55 -45.44 -11.79 -5.79
N ALA A 56 -45.69 -12.45 -6.85
CA ALA A 56 -46.01 -12.13 -8.23
C ALA A 56 -46.14 -10.63 -8.66
N ASN A 57 -45.54 -10.31 -9.80
CA ASN A 57 -46.29 -9.65 -10.87
C ASN A 57 -45.77 -10.07 -12.26
N LYS A 58 -46.66 -10.73 -13.00
CA LYS A 58 -46.61 -11.04 -14.43
C LYS A 58 -46.99 -9.78 -15.20
N VAL A 59 -46.22 -9.40 -16.23
CA VAL A 59 -46.76 -8.79 -17.45
C VAL A 59 -46.04 -9.40 -18.66
N SER A 60 -46.87 -9.86 -19.58
CA SER A 60 -46.65 -10.51 -20.84
C SER A 60 -46.22 -9.59 -21.97
N GLY A 61 -45.65 -10.16 -23.04
CA GLY A 61 -45.74 -9.68 -24.41
C GLY A 61 -44.47 -9.93 -25.21
N ASP A 62 -44.41 -11.05 -25.93
CA ASP A 62 -44.22 -11.29 -27.39
C ASP A 62 -43.31 -10.29 -28.17
N ASP A 63 -42.43 -10.61 -29.08
CA ASP A 63 -42.38 -11.64 -30.09
C ASP A 63 -41.04 -11.60 -30.87
N ASP A 64 -40.56 -12.78 -31.31
CA ASP A 64 -39.89 -13.13 -32.56
C ASP A 64 -38.59 -12.42 -33.05
N THR A 65 -37.55 -13.07 -33.36
CA THR A 65 -37.19 -14.00 -34.42
C THR A 65 -35.69 -14.29 -34.48
N ALA A 66 -35.42 -15.54 -34.61
CA ALA A 66 -34.28 -16.32 -35.01
C ALA A 66 -33.20 -15.69 -35.93
N SER A 67 -31.92 -16.04 -35.67
CA SER A 67 -31.21 -16.88 -36.65
C SER A 67 -29.96 -17.53 -36.05
N LYS A 68 -29.89 -18.85 -36.29
CA LYS A 68 -28.75 -19.74 -36.01
C LYS A 68 -27.62 -19.49 -36.98
N SER A 69 -26.38 -19.57 -36.52
CA SER A 69 -25.38 -20.36 -37.24
C SER A 69 -24.23 -20.75 -36.30
N ALA A 70 -24.10 -22.05 -36.12
CA ALA A 70 -22.94 -22.71 -35.57
C ALA A 70 -21.83 -22.74 -36.64
N VAL A 71 -20.58 -22.51 -36.23
CA VAL A 71 -19.41 -23.11 -36.88
C VAL A 71 -18.38 -23.39 -35.82
N ASP A 72 -18.14 -24.65 -35.57
CA ASP A 72 -16.96 -25.18 -34.87
C ASP A 72 -15.73 -24.85 -35.73
N ASN A 73 -14.66 -24.40 -35.09
CA ASN A 73 -13.32 -24.69 -35.61
C ASN A 73 -12.30 -24.60 -34.46
N GLU A 74 -11.77 -25.76 -34.11
CA GLU A 74 -10.54 -25.88 -33.34
C GLU A 74 -9.37 -25.46 -34.23
N GLY A 75 -8.60 -24.48 -33.78
CA GLY A 75 -7.37 -24.07 -34.44
C GLY A 75 -6.49 -23.33 -33.45
N VAL A 76 -5.49 -24.05 -32.91
CA VAL A 76 -4.38 -23.46 -32.18
C VAL A 76 -3.62 -22.56 -33.11
N ALA A 77 -3.70 -21.24 -32.93
CA ALA A 77 -2.80 -20.29 -33.53
C ALA A 77 -2.14 -19.46 -32.43
N GLU A 78 -0.86 -19.72 -32.23
CA GLU A 78 0.05 -18.76 -31.60
C GLU A 78 0.14 -17.52 -32.51
N GLY A 79 -0.05 -16.35 -31.91
CA GLY A 79 0.31 -15.08 -32.53
C GLY A 79 -0.87 -14.27 -33.06
N THR A 80 -1.52 -13.54 -32.21
CA THR A 80 -2.14 -12.28 -32.59
C THR A 80 -1.48 -11.16 -31.77
N SER A 81 -0.69 -10.37 -32.49
CA SER A 81 -0.25 -9.06 -32.06
C SER A 81 -1.49 -8.20 -31.93
N ASP A 82 -2.02 -8.07 -30.70
CA ASP A 82 -2.95 -7.00 -30.41
C ASP A 82 -2.20 -5.69 -30.61
N THR A 83 -2.45 -5.05 -31.72
CA THR A 83 -2.00 -3.70 -32.02
C THR A 83 -2.75 -2.76 -31.08
N PHE A 84 -2.15 -2.48 -29.92
CA PHE A 84 -2.54 -1.35 -29.11
C PHE A 84 -2.11 -0.09 -29.87
N SER A 85 -3.09 0.64 -30.41
CA SER A 85 -2.85 1.98 -30.93
C SER A 85 -2.51 2.89 -29.76
N TYR A 86 -1.29 3.39 -29.75
CA TYR A 86 -0.83 4.39 -28.79
C TYR A 86 -1.13 5.78 -29.36
N ASP A 87 -2.12 6.45 -28.83
CA ASP A 87 -2.15 7.89 -28.87
C ASP A 87 -1.23 8.38 -27.75
N ALA A 88 -0.15 9.06 -28.11
CA ALA A 88 0.74 9.73 -27.19
C ALA A 88 0.00 10.91 -26.57
N GLU A 89 -0.78 10.65 -25.52
CA GLU A 89 -1.37 11.72 -24.73
C GLU A 89 -0.32 12.33 -23.81
N ILE A 90 0.12 13.52 -24.20
CA ILE A 90 0.57 14.53 -23.24
C ILE A 90 -0.64 14.77 -22.34
N ASP A 91 -0.52 14.49 -21.02
CA ASP A 91 -1.59 14.75 -20.04
C ASP A 91 -1.98 16.25 -20.17
N PRO A 92 -3.16 16.60 -20.72
CA PRO A 92 -3.50 18.00 -21.01
C PRO A 92 -3.73 18.84 -19.75
N ALA A 93 -3.67 18.25 -18.56
CA ALA A 93 -3.75 18.99 -17.29
C ALA A 93 -2.42 19.65 -16.87
N GLY A 94 -1.30 19.37 -17.57
CA GLY A 94 0.01 19.96 -17.29
C GLY A 94 0.42 21.13 -18.18
N ALA A 95 -0.37 21.51 -19.18
CA ALA A 95 -0.04 22.59 -20.09
C ALA A 95 -0.74 23.90 -19.72
N SER A 96 -0.44 24.44 -18.54
CA SER A 96 -0.81 25.81 -18.21
C SER A 96 0.34 26.49 -17.45
N ALA A 97 0.92 27.46 -18.13
CA ALA A 97 1.72 28.55 -17.59
C ALA A 97 3.13 28.27 -17.06
N ASP A 98 3.99 27.69 -17.84
CA ASP A 98 5.35 28.23 -17.93
C ASP A 98 5.84 28.07 -19.37
N ASN A 99 6.14 29.19 -20.03
CA ASN A 99 6.68 29.26 -21.40
C ASN A 99 8.16 28.83 -21.45
N ARG A 100 8.57 27.88 -20.60
CA ARG A 100 9.82 27.16 -20.75
C ARG A 100 9.57 26.03 -21.74
N THR A 101 9.99 26.25 -22.96
CA THR A 101 10.25 25.14 -23.88
C THR A 101 11.08 24.13 -23.12
N PRO A 102 10.64 22.85 -22.97
CA PRO A 102 11.48 21.84 -22.37
C PRO A 102 12.84 21.89 -23.07
N PRO A 103 13.97 21.78 -22.37
CA PRO A 103 15.25 21.70 -23.05
C PRO A 103 15.13 20.62 -24.11
N ASP A 104 15.73 20.83 -25.29
CA ASP A 104 15.69 19.92 -26.45
C ASP A 104 16.35 18.57 -26.05
N ILE A 105 15.61 17.81 -25.23
CA ILE A 105 16.05 16.50 -24.75
C ILE A 105 15.85 15.56 -25.92
N ARG A 106 16.93 15.31 -26.66
CA ARG A 106 16.99 14.26 -27.66
C ARG A 106 16.81 12.93 -26.96
N CYS A 107 15.57 12.46 -26.92
CA CYS A 107 15.27 11.13 -26.45
C CYS A 107 15.97 10.11 -27.34
N PRO A 108 16.82 9.22 -26.80
CA PRO A 108 17.36 8.11 -27.56
C PRO A 108 16.19 7.27 -28.10
N GLN A 109 16.43 6.55 -29.21
CA GLN A 109 15.42 5.63 -29.74
C GLN A 109 14.89 4.75 -28.59
N PRO A 110 13.57 4.72 -28.36
CA PRO A 110 13.02 3.95 -27.27
C PRO A 110 13.34 2.46 -27.45
N PRO A 111 13.72 1.75 -26.40
CA PRO A 111 13.92 0.31 -26.46
C PRO A 111 12.62 -0.37 -26.88
N PRO A 112 12.70 -1.55 -27.53
CA PRO A 112 11.52 -2.33 -27.83
C PRO A 112 10.77 -2.71 -26.56
N ILE A 113 9.46 -2.97 -26.70
CA ILE A 113 8.64 -3.46 -25.60
C ILE A 113 9.24 -4.78 -25.08
N GLY A 114 9.44 -4.87 -23.77
CA GLY A 114 10.02 -6.04 -23.12
C GLY A 114 9.47 -6.27 -21.72
N LYS A 115 9.72 -7.44 -21.17
CA LYS A 115 9.34 -7.73 -19.77
C LYS A 115 10.15 -6.85 -18.80
N ALA A 116 9.50 -6.37 -17.76
CA ALA A 116 10.18 -5.74 -16.64
C ALA A 116 11.10 -6.76 -15.94
N PRO A 117 12.28 -6.33 -15.47
CA PRO A 117 13.13 -7.19 -14.63
C PRO A 117 12.40 -7.48 -13.31
N ALA A 118 12.46 -8.74 -12.90
CA ALA A 118 11.83 -9.21 -11.67
C ALA A 118 12.80 -10.14 -10.93
N ASP A 119 13.14 -9.79 -9.68
CA ASP A 119 14.06 -10.55 -8.84
C ASP A 119 14.00 -10.03 -7.39
N PHE A 120 14.43 -10.87 -6.45
CA PHE A 120 14.74 -10.49 -5.06
C PHE A 120 16.26 -10.36 -4.81
N ASP A 121 17.06 -10.12 -5.84
CA ASP A 121 18.51 -10.03 -5.74
C ASP A 121 19.03 -8.73 -5.10
N ASN A 122 18.13 -7.84 -4.72
CA ASN A 122 18.44 -6.55 -4.08
C ASN A 122 19.40 -5.70 -4.92
N LYS A 123 19.15 -5.65 -6.25
CA LYS A 123 19.92 -4.87 -7.22
C LYS A 123 19.03 -3.95 -8.03
N THR A 124 19.65 -2.89 -8.54
CA THR A 124 18.96 -1.91 -9.39
C THR A 124 18.33 -2.54 -10.63
N ASN A 125 17.20 -1.98 -11.04
CA ASN A 125 16.58 -2.25 -12.34
C ASN A 125 17.20 -1.39 -13.48
N GLY A 126 18.16 -0.52 -13.16
CA GLY A 126 18.84 0.35 -14.12
C GLY A 126 18.33 1.81 -14.15
N VAL A 127 17.44 2.21 -13.25
CA VAL A 127 17.03 3.63 -13.10
C VAL A 127 18.19 4.48 -12.60
N VAL A 128 18.90 3.98 -11.59
CA VAL A 128 20.14 4.54 -11.07
C VAL A 128 21.26 3.50 -11.14
N PRO A 129 22.56 3.90 -11.13
CA PRO A 129 23.67 2.96 -11.01
C PRO A 129 23.56 2.11 -9.75
N GLN A 130 24.15 0.91 -9.76
CA GLN A 130 24.16 0.03 -8.58
C GLN A 130 24.83 0.71 -7.37
N GLY A 131 25.96 1.37 -7.59
CA GLY A 131 26.80 1.88 -6.51
C GLY A 131 27.59 0.78 -5.79
N THR A 132 28.35 1.18 -4.77
CA THR A 132 29.06 0.26 -3.87
C THR A 132 28.26 0.08 -2.59
N PRO A 133 28.23 -1.12 -1.97
CA PRO A 133 27.62 -1.30 -0.67
C PRO A 133 28.19 -0.30 0.35
N VAL A 134 27.32 0.30 1.13
CA VAL A 134 27.70 1.33 2.11
C VAL A 134 28.28 0.66 3.35
N PRO A 135 29.55 0.95 3.72
CA PRO A 135 30.15 0.40 4.92
C PRO A 135 29.50 0.98 6.19
N PRO A 136 29.58 0.28 7.33
CA PRO A 136 29.14 0.84 8.60
C PRO A 136 29.86 2.17 8.92
N GLY A 137 29.10 3.21 9.19
CA GLY A 137 29.61 4.56 9.51
C GLY A 137 29.93 5.43 8.29
N ASP A 138 29.53 5.00 7.09
CA ASP A 138 29.55 5.81 5.86
C ASP A 138 28.11 6.21 5.50
N GLU A 139 27.92 7.34 4.84
CA GLU A 139 26.61 7.85 4.41
C GLU A 139 26.21 7.34 3.00
N GLY A 140 27.13 6.69 2.31
CA GLY A 140 26.91 6.23 0.95
C GLY A 140 26.91 7.33 -0.10
N THR A 141 26.61 6.95 -1.34
CA THR A 141 26.54 7.90 -2.46
C THR A 141 25.10 7.98 -2.95
N LEU A 142 24.42 9.08 -2.67
CA LEU A 142 23.06 9.36 -3.14
C LEU A 142 22.97 9.29 -4.67
N GLY A 143 21.81 8.91 -5.19
CA GLY A 143 21.61 8.68 -6.61
C GLY A 143 22.25 7.37 -7.11
N THR A 144 22.61 6.46 -6.20
CA THR A 144 22.96 5.08 -6.48
C THR A 144 22.03 4.14 -5.72
N PHE A 145 21.82 2.94 -6.24
CA PHE A 145 20.92 1.97 -5.59
C PHE A 145 21.34 1.65 -4.14
N GLU A 146 22.65 1.46 -3.90
CA GLU A 146 23.14 1.14 -2.56
C GLU A 146 23.07 2.34 -1.62
N GLY A 147 23.35 3.56 -2.10
CA GLY A 147 23.23 4.77 -1.30
C GLY A 147 21.77 5.08 -0.93
N ASP A 148 20.87 5.08 -1.92
CA ASP A 148 19.44 5.35 -1.70
C ASP A 148 18.79 4.26 -0.83
N LYS A 149 19.22 2.98 -0.98
CA LYS A 149 18.81 1.87 -0.10
C LYS A 149 19.32 2.06 1.33
N PHE A 150 20.51 2.60 1.50
CA PHE A 150 21.06 2.89 2.83
C PHE A 150 20.19 3.94 3.52
N ILE A 151 19.88 5.05 2.87
CA ILE A 151 18.99 6.09 3.41
C ILE A 151 17.60 5.52 3.74
N PHE A 152 17.04 4.67 2.88
CA PHE A 152 15.77 3.97 3.15
C PHE A 152 15.83 3.04 4.37
N SER A 153 17.02 2.64 4.79
CA SER A 153 17.24 1.64 5.85
C SER A 153 17.82 2.20 7.13
N VAL A 154 18.38 3.41 7.10
CA VAL A 154 18.97 4.05 8.28
C VAL A 154 17.90 4.29 9.33
N VAL A 155 18.29 4.20 10.59
CA VAL A 155 17.43 4.46 11.74
C VAL A 155 17.59 5.93 12.10
N ASP A 156 16.51 6.68 12.01
CA ASP A 156 16.47 8.09 12.43
C ASP A 156 16.41 8.16 13.95
N GLU A 157 17.21 9.05 14.52
CA GLU A 157 17.24 9.38 15.94
C GLU A 157 16.59 10.76 16.17
N ILE A 158 16.41 11.13 17.45
CA ILE A 158 15.80 12.43 17.81
C ILE A 158 16.63 13.61 17.27
N ASP A 159 17.95 13.44 17.21
CA ASP A 159 18.86 14.48 16.67
C ASP A 159 18.75 14.58 15.13
N ASP A 160 18.15 13.59 14.47
CA ASP A 160 17.88 13.56 13.04
C ASP A 160 16.45 14.05 12.69
N GLY A 161 15.65 14.45 13.70
CA GLY A 161 14.28 14.95 13.54
C GLY A 161 13.18 13.94 13.86
N LEU A 162 13.51 12.74 14.38
CA LEU A 162 12.52 11.71 14.71
C LEU A 162 11.41 12.21 15.65
N GLY A 163 10.18 12.06 15.26
CA GLY A 163 9.00 12.36 16.09
C GLY A 163 8.61 13.83 16.02
N PRO A 164 7.80 14.36 16.92
CA PRO A 164 7.42 13.86 18.27
C PRO A 164 6.56 12.60 18.35
N VAL A 165 5.76 12.29 17.34
CA VAL A 165 4.94 11.08 17.27
C VAL A 165 5.26 10.30 16.01
N TYR A 166 5.38 8.97 16.11
CA TYR A 166 5.83 8.14 15.00
C TYR A 166 5.39 6.67 15.16
N ASN A 167 5.56 5.86 14.11
CA ASN A 167 5.29 4.41 14.10
C ASN A 167 6.57 3.59 13.98
N ALA A 168 7.56 4.09 13.25
CA ALA A 168 8.82 3.43 12.94
C ALA A 168 9.97 4.43 12.95
N GLN A 169 11.21 3.95 13.01
CA GLN A 169 12.41 4.79 12.96
C GLN A 169 13.16 4.66 11.62
N SER A 170 12.66 3.85 10.70
CA SER A 170 13.15 3.75 9.33
C SER A 170 12.09 3.16 8.42
N CYS A 171 12.16 3.45 7.14
CA CYS A 171 11.27 2.83 6.14
C CYS A 171 11.41 1.30 6.15
N ARG A 172 12.64 0.79 6.37
CA ARG A 172 12.94 -0.63 6.40
C ARG A 172 12.22 -1.38 7.52
N GLU A 173 11.88 -0.76 8.65
CA GLU A 173 11.13 -1.47 9.71
C GLU A 173 9.82 -2.06 9.17
N CYS A 174 9.13 -1.31 8.29
CA CYS A 174 7.89 -1.75 7.66
C CYS A 174 8.10 -2.41 6.29
N HIS A 175 9.27 -2.25 5.65
CA HIS A 175 9.55 -2.70 4.28
C HIS A 175 10.87 -3.48 4.19
N GLN A 176 10.92 -4.76 4.67
CA GLN A 176 12.18 -5.49 4.80
C GLN A 176 12.23 -6.94 4.30
N ASN A 177 11.11 -7.66 4.16
CA ASN A 177 11.11 -9.10 3.89
C ASN A 177 10.47 -9.45 2.53
N PRO A 178 11.13 -10.25 1.67
CA PRO A 178 12.40 -10.96 1.88
C PRO A 178 13.66 -10.10 1.67
N VAL A 179 13.52 -8.89 1.12
CA VAL A 179 14.60 -7.91 0.91
C VAL A 179 14.10 -6.51 1.27
N THR A 180 15.01 -5.55 1.45
CA THR A 180 14.66 -4.14 1.69
C THR A 180 13.71 -3.64 0.60
N GLY A 181 12.65 -2.97 1.00
CA GLY A 181 11.57 -2.49 0.14
C GLY A 181 10.36 -3.42 0.07
N ALA A 182 10.43 -4.67 0.58
CA ALA A 182 9.30 -5.59 0.53
C ALA A 182 8.26 -5.31 1.64
N ILE A 183 7.96 -6.25 2.51
CA ILE A 183 6.91 -6.13 3.54
C ILE A 183 7.43 -6.43 4.93
N SER A 184 6.63 -6.12 5.95
CA SER A 184 6.83 -6.63 7.32
C SER A 184 5.49 -7.00 7.97
N GLN A 185 5.54 -7.42 9.23
CA GLN A 185 4.35 -7.68 10.05
C GLN A 185 3.89 -6.45 10.85
N ILE A 186 4.59 -5.33 10.73
CA ILE A 186 4.20 -4.09 11.38
C ILE A 186 2.95 -3.53 10.70
N ASN A 187 1.98 -3.13 11.51
CA ASN A 187 0.71 -2.61 11.06
C ASN A 187 0.52 -1.18 11.59
N GLU A 188 0.01 -0.29 10.74
CA GLU A 188 -0.53 0.99 11.18
C GLU A 188 -1.95 0.83 11.76
N LEU A 189 -2.33 1.65 12.72
CA LEU A 189 -3.70 1.77 13.21
C LEU A 189 -4.36 3.00 12.60
N ARG A 190 -5.54 2.80 12.00
CA ARG A 190 -6.43 3.89 11.56
C ARG A 190 -7.69 3.91 12.41
N ALA A 191 -8.14 5.12 12.79
CA ALA A 191 -9.33 5.29 13.62
C ALA A 191 -10.16 6.51 13.23
N GLY A 192 -11.42 6.46 13.62
CA GLY A 192 -12.40 7.53 13.45
C GLY A 192 -13.77 7.08 13.93
N HIS A 193 -14.79 7.84 13.61
CA HIS A 193 -16.16 7.51 13.97
C HIS A 193 -17.14 7.80 12.85
N ASN A 194 -18.32 7.22 12.96
CA ASN A 194 -19.42 7.49 12.03
C ASN A 194 -20.40 8.49 12.62
N LEU A 195 -20.77 9.49 11.82
CA LEU A 195 -21.97 10.29 12.00
C LEU A 195 -23.08 9.77 11.08
N TYR A 196 -24.28 9.82 11.56
CA TYR A 196 -25.48 9.42 10.83
C TYR A 196 -26.32 10.67 10.55
N CYS A 197 -26.45 11.02 9.27
CA CYS A 197 -27.08 12.26 8.84
C CYS A 197 -28.45 11.98 8.24
N ASN A 198 -29.51 12.57 8.78
CA ASN A 198 -30.86 12.44 8.23
C ASN A 198 -31.03 13.24 6.92
N ALA A 199 -32.20 13.13 6.28
CA ALA A 199 -32.49 13.80 5.02
C ALA A 199 -32.43 15.35 5.09
N HIS A 200 -32.46 15.92 6.28
CA HIS A 200 -32.34 17.35 6.53
C HIS A 200 -30.90 17.80 6.85
N GLY A 201 -29.92 16.87 6.75
CA GLY A 201 -28.51 17.17 7.03
C GLY A 201 -28.16 17.26 8.52
N VAL A 202 -29.09 16.92 9.43
CA VAL A 202 -28.77 16.82 10.86
C VAL A 202 -28.06 15.51 11.14
N CYS A 203 -26.85 15.60 11.69
CA CYS A 203 -25.99 14.45 11.93
C CYS A 203 -25.84 14.19 13.44
N SER A 204 -25.77 12.92 13.82
CA SER A 204 -25.51 12.48 15.20
C SER A 204 -24.64 11.22 15.20
N GLY A 205 -24.04 10.89 16.35
CA GLY A 205 -23.31 9.64 16.55
C GLY A 205 -24.23 8.40 16.69
N THR A 206 -25.56 8.57 16.66
CA THR A 206 -26.52 7.49 16.83
C THR A 206 -27.13 7.11 15.49
N PRO A 207 -27.10 5.81 15.11
CA PRO A 207 -27.73 5.33 13.88
C PRO A 207 -29.23 5.67 13.85
N CYS A 208 -29.73 6.06 12.67
CA CYS A 208 -31.14 6.31 12.43
C CYS A 208 -31.60 5.68 11.12
N ALA A 209 -32.90 5.29 11.06
CA ALA A 209 -33.47 4.71 9.85
C ALA A 209 -33.45 5.74 8.69
N GLY A 210 -32.91 5.34 7.53
CA GLY A 210 -32.78 6.19 6.35
C GLY A 210 -31.67 7.25 6.44
N CYS A 211 -30.83 7.22 7.47
CA CYS A 211 -29.68 8.11 7.57
C CYS A 211 -28.55 7.67 6.64
N SER A 212 -27.87 8.65 6.03
CA SER A 212 -26.58 8.43 5.39
C SER A 212 -25.47 8.34 6.45
N THR A 213 -24.48 7.48 6.21
CA THR A 213 -23.32 7.37 7.08
C THR A 213 -22.18 8.24 6.56
N LEU A 214 -21.66 9.10 7.42
CA LEU A 214 -20.53 9.97 7.18
C LEU A 214 -19.39 9.55 8.11
N PHE A 215 -18.25 9.11 7.55
CA PHE A 215 -17.05 8.88 8.34
C PHE A 215 -16.38 10.22 8.69
N VAL A 216 -15.90 10.32 9.90
CA VAL A 216 -15.11 11.44 10.41
C VAL A 216 -13.84 10.87 11.03
N ASP A 217 -12.70 11.44 10.67
CA ASP A 217 -11.41 11.05 11.23
C ASP A 217 -11.36 11.27 12.75
N ALA A 218 -10.53 10.51 13.43
CA ALA A 218 -10.14 10.83 14.79
C ALA A 218 -9.53 12.24 14.85
N PRO A 219 -9.56 12.92 16.00
CA PRO A 219 -8.90 14.21 16.14
C PRO A 219 -7.42 14.13 15.72
N GLY A 220 -6.99 14.99 14.82
CA GLY A 220 -5.64 14.99 14.27
C GLY A 220 -5.43 14.11 13.04
N GLY A 221 -6.47 13.37 12.59
CA GLY A 221 -6.41 12.49 11.42
C GLY A 221 -6.68 11.03 11.75
N SER A 222 -6.88 10.21 10.73
CA SER A 222 -7.21 8.80 10.95
C SER A 222 -6.01 7.96 11.38
N LEU A 223 -4.77 8.34 11.05
CA LEU A 223 -3.58 7.61 11.48
C LEU A 223 -3.35 7.83 12.97
N ILE A 224 -3.16 6.74 13.69
CA ILE A 224 -2.83 6.75 15.12
C ILE A 224 -1.40 6.25 15.29
N ASN A 225 -0.52 7.17 15.65
CA ASN A 225 0.88 6.84 15.87
C ASN A 225 1.06 5.97 17.12
N ASP A 226 2.04 5.09 17.09
CA ASP A 226 2.29 4.07 18.10
C ASP A 226 3.26 4.53 19.19
N ARG A 227 4.15 5.44 18.84
CA ARG A 227 5.30 5.84 19.65
C ARG A 227 5.35 7.37 19.78
N GLY A 228 6.11 7.83 20.77
CA GLY A 228 6.45 9.23 20.94
C GLY A 228 7.83 9.38 21.57
N ILE A 229 8.53 10.47 21.24
CA ILE A 229 9.84 10.78 21.83
C ILE A 229 9.71 11.21 23.31
N PRO A 230 10.75 11.02 24.13
CA PRO A 230 10.79 11.57 25.48
C PRO A 230 10.95 13.11 25.46
N THR A 231 10.44 13.76 26.53
CA THR A 231 10.59 15.21 26.66
C THR A 231 12.06 15.62 26.86
N LYS A 232 12.44 16.79 26.31
CA LYS A 232 13.79 17.37 26.43
C LYS A 232 14.36 17.41 27.85
N ASN A 233 13.52 17.56 28.87
CA ASN A 233 13.93 17.77 30.26
C ASN A 233 13.78 16.52 31.13
N ASN A 234 13.56 15.37 30.55
CA ASN A 234 13.24 14.19 31.33
C ASN A 234 14.42 13.23 31.48
N ASN A 235 15.31 13.56 32.40
CA ASN A 235 16.41 12.68 32.81
C ASN A 235 16.00 11.64 33.88
N THR A 236 14.71 11.53 34.24
CA THR A 236 14.23 10.64 35.29
C THR A 236 13.30 9.58 34.71
N PRO A 237 13.62 8.30 34.81
CA PRO A 237 12.67 7.23 34.48
C PRO A 237 11.43 7.24 35.37
N PRO A 238 10.23 6.89 34.88
CA PRO A 238 9.96 6.49 33.51
C PRO A 238 9.98 7.68 32.54
N PHE A 239 10.61 7.51 31.40
CA PHE A 239 10.63 8.51 30.33
C PHE A 239 9.20 8.73 29.86
N PHE A 240 8.76 9.96 29.96
CA PHE A 240 7.46 10.37 29.50
C PHE A 240 7.66 11.06 28.16
N GLY A 241 7.29 10.42 27.08
CA GLY A 241 7.24 11.01 25.75
C GLY A 241 5.84 11.47 25.40
N ALA A 242 5.69 12.01 24.21
CA ALA A 242 4.40 12.15 23.58
C ALA A 242 3.83 10.74 23.36
N LYS A 243 2.99 10.29 24.27
CA LYS A 243 2.47 8.93 24.22
C LYS A 243 1.20 8.88 23.41
N VAL A 244 1.29 8.21 22.29
CA VAL A 244 0.14 7.79 21.53
C VAL A 244 -0.04 6.30 21.77
N GLN A 245 -0.92 5.96 22.69
CA GLN A 245 -0.98 4.60 23.24
C GLN A 245 -2.25 3.89 22.94
N GLU A 246 -2.86 4.30 21.91
CA GLU A 246 -4.18 3.90 21.52
C GLU A 246 -4.20 2.50 20.93
N ARG A 247 -3.03 1.94 20.57
CA ARG A 247 -2.91 0.54 20.13
C ARG A 247 -3.11 -0.46 21.26
N VAL A 248 -2.85 -0.06 22.51
CA VAL A 248 -2.96 -0.94 23.68
C VAL A 248 -3.85 -0.29 24.74
N PRO A 249 -5.16 -0.20 24.53
CA PRO A 249 -6.09 0.14 25.61
C PRO A 249 -6.10 -1.03 26.59
N PRO A 250 -6.19 -0.84 27.85
CA PRO A 250 -6.33 0.33 28.69
C PRO A 250 -5.08 0.67 29.52
N LEU A 251 -3.89 0.26 29.10
CA LEU A 251 -2.66 0.38 29.90
C LEU A 251 -2.22 1.84 30.11
N TYR A 252 -2.81 2.77 29.37
CA TYR A 252 -2.41 4.16 29.36
C TYR A 252 -3.60 5.09 29.49
N THR A 253 -3.97 5.37 30.72
CA THR A 253 -5.11 6.24 31.05
C THR A 253 -4.75 7.71 31.14
N ALA A 254 -3.48 8.06 31.15
CA ALA A 254 -3.02 9.44 31.22
C ALA A 254 -1.93 9.66 30.18
N SER A 255 -2.25 10.36 29.12
CA SER A 255 -1.27 10.93 28.23
C SER A 255 -0.57 12.09 28.93
N ILE A 256 0.71 12.28 28.68
CA ILE A 256 1.49 13.44 29.17
C ILE A 256 0.90 14.74 28.65
N ILE A 257 0.27 14.68 27.49
CA ILE A 257 -0.45 15.80 26.87
C ILE A 257 -1.80 16.05 27.59
N GLY A 258 -2.20 15.19 28.53
CA GLY A 258 -3.35 15.37 29.45
C GLY A 258 -4.71 15.02 28.85
N GLY A 259 -5.60 14.44 29.64
CA GLY A 259 -6.99 14.16 29.30
C GLY A 259 -7.35 12.66 29.20
N PRO A 260 -8.62 12.32 29.08
CA PRO A 260 -9.10 10.95 29.01
C PRO A 260 -8.66 10.24 27.71
N PRO A 261 -8.74 8.89 27.64
CA PRO A 261 -8.46 8.14 26.43
C PRO A 261 -9.31 8.66 25.26
N LEU A 262 -8.67 9.27 24.26
CA LEU A 262 -9.38 9.96 23.17
C LEU A 262 -10.03 8.99 22.19
N LEU A 263 -9.52 7.76 22.07
CA LEU A 263 -10.09 6.77 21.16
C LEU A 263 -11.37 6.09 21.68
N ALA A 264 -11.86 6.43 22.85
CA ALA A 264 -13.10 5.84 23.40
C ALA A 264 -14.31 6.04 22.48
N ASN A 265 -14.36 7.17 21.77
CA ASN A 265 -15.44 7.51 20.86
C ASN A 265 -15.17 7.07 19.41
N GLU A 266 -13.93 6.76 19.06
CA GLU A 266 -13.49 6.34 17.73
C GLU A 266 -13.82 4.86 17.53
N LYS A 267 -15.05 4.56 17.08
CA LYS A 267 -15.57 3.19 16.94
C LYS A 267 -15.19 2.51 15.62
N VAL A 268 -14.80 3.29 14.62
CA VAL A 268 -14.26 2.76 13.36
C VAL A 268 -12.76 2.62 13.55
N ARG A 269 -12.26 1.39 13.54
CA ARG A 269 -10.83 1.09 13.72
C ARG A 269 -10.43 -0.03 12.78
N THR A 270 -9.25 0.10 12.21
CA THR A 270 -8.65 -0.93 11.38
C THR A 270 -7.16 -0.93 11.52
N PHE A 271 -6.56 -2.10 11.40
CA PHE A 271 -5.13 -2.21 11.11
C PHE A 271 -4.90 -2.25 9.61
N ARG A 272 -3.75 -1.76 9.16
CA ARG A 272 -3.30 -1.91 7.79
C ARG A 272 -1.87 -2.43 7.78
N THR A 273 -1.65 -3.49 7.04
CA THR A 273 -0.32 -4.05 6.80
C THR A 273 0.44 -3.18 5.82
N SER A 274 1.77 -3.18 5.90
CA SER A 274 2.62 -2.54 4.90
C SER A 274 2.38 -3.13 3.51
N LEU A 275 2.45 -2.28 2.48
CA LEU A 275 2.43 -2.68 1.08
C LEU A 275 3.86 -2.91 0.61
N ASN A 276 4.02 -3.81 -0.36
CA ASN A 276 5.30 -4.03 -1.01
C ASN A 276 5.65 -2.83 -1.90
N THR A 277 6.83 -2.24 -1.73
CA THR A 277 7.33 -1.13 -2.54
C THR A 277 8.20 -1.58 -3.71
N LEU A 278 8.53 -2.88 -3.79
CA LEU A 278 9.32 -3.43 -4.89
C LEU A 278 8.55 -3.33 -6.22
N GLY A 279 9.19 -2.74 -7.22
CA GLY A 279 8.58 -2.54 -8.53
C GLY A 279 7.67 -1.31 -8.63
N ASP A 280 7.58 -0.48 -7.60
CA ASP A 280 6.71 0.70 -7.58
C ASP A 280 7.09 1.74 -8.65
N GLY A 281 8.36 1.79 -9.08
CA GLY A 281 8.76 2.60 -10.23
C GLY A 281 8.03 2.21 -11.52
N PHE A 282 7.76 0.93 -11.73
CA PHE A 282 6.95 0.48 -12.87
C PHE A 282 5.48 0.84 -12.71
N ILE A 283 4.95 0.81 -11.47
CA ILE A 283 3.58 1.24 -11.18
C ILE A 283 3.44 2.74 -11.41
N GLU A 284 4.43 3.54 -10.99
CA GLU A 284 4.47 4.98 -11.26
C GLU A 284 4.47 5.26 -12.76
N ALA A 285 5.12 4.41 -13.57
CA ALA A 285 5.21 4.52 -15.03
C ALA A 285 3.93 4.15 -15.80
N ILE A 286 2.88 3.63 -15.17
CA ILE A 286 1.60 3.34 -15.83
C ILE A 286 0.92 4.65 -16.22
N ALA A 287 0.44 4.76 -17.45
CA ALA A 287 -0.31 5.92 -17.91
C ALA A 287 -1.66 6.05 -17.16
N ASN A 288 -2.10 7.28 -16.89
CA ASN A 288 -3.42 7.54 -16.30
C ASN A 288 -4.55 6.91 -17.13
N GLN A 289 -4.45 7.04 -18.46
CA GLN A 289 -5.46 6.54 -19.38
C GLN A 289 -5.58 5.02 -19.33
N THR A 290 -4.48 4.29 -19.09
CA THR A 290 -4.51 2.83 -18.91
C THR A 290 -5.41 2.45 -17.75
N LEU A 291 -5.26 3.10 -16.59
CA LEU A 291 -6.09 2.83 -15.40
C LEU A 291 -7.56 3.22 -15.62
N ILE A 292 -7.80 4.33 -16.30
CA ILE A 292 -9.16 4.79 -16.67
C ILE A 292 -9.83 3.78 -17.61
N ASN A 293 -9.09 3.30 -18.62
CA ASN A 293 -9.60 2.31 -19.57
C ASN A 293 -9.91 0.97 -18.88
N ILE A 294 -9.05 0.53 -17.93
CA ILE A 294 -9.33 -0.69 -17.14
C ILE A 294 -10.66 -0.53 -16.40
N ALA A 295 -10.87 0.59 -15.69
CA ALA A 295 -12.12 0.85 -14.96
C ALA A 295 -13.35 0.84 -15.88
N SER A 296 -13.25 1.48 -17.04
CA SER A 296 -14.34 1.50 -18.03
C SER A 296 -14.64 0.11 -18.58
N ASN A 297 -13.59 -0.65 -18.92
CA ASN A 297 -13.73 -2.01 -19.46
C ASN A 297 -14.33 -2.98 -18.43
N GLN A 298 -13.96 -2.87 -17.16
CA GLN A 298 -14.56 -3.67 -16.07
C GLN A 298 -16.07 -3.46 -16.01
N SER A 299 -16.49 -2.20 -15.96
CA SER A 299 -17.92 -1.86 -15.90
C SER A 299 -18.68 -2.40 -17.11
N SER A 300 -18.12 -2.22 -18.31
CA SER A 300 -18.73 -2.71 -19.55
C SER A 300 -18.81 -4.23 -19.61
N ALA A 301 -17.71 -4.93 -19.23
CA ALA A 301 -17.63 -6.39 -19.30
C ALA A 301 -18.50 -7.11 -18.25
N THR A 302 -18.86 -6.44 -17.16
CA THR A 302 -19.60 -7.03 -16.04
C THR A 302 -21.01 -6.45 -15.87
N GLY A 303 -21.48 -5.64 -16.83
CA GLY A 303 -22.78 -4.97 -16.71
C GLY A 303 -22.87 -4.04 -15.48
N GLY A 304 -21.74 -3.45 -15.08
CA GLY A 304 -21.64 -2.52 -13.94
C GLY A 304 -21.50 -3.18 -12.57
N VAL A 305 -21.38 -4.52 -12.50
CA VAL A 305 -21.17 -5.23 -11.22
C VAL A 305 -19.78 -4.91 -10.67
N VAL A 306 -18.75 -5.00 -11.50
CA VAL A 306 -17.40 -4.53 -11.16
C VAL A 306 -17.18 -3.17 -11.78
N HIS A 307 -16.83 -2.20 -10.95
CA HIS A 307 -16.68 -0.81 -11.35
C HIS A 307 -15.58 -0.13 -10.53
N GLY A 308 -14.35 -0.52 -10.79
CA GLY A 308 -13.19 0.06 -10.11
C GLY A 308 -13.21 1.58 -10.12
N GLN A 309 -13.09 2.18 -8.95
CA GLN A 309 -13.15 3.62 -8.82
C GLN A 309 -11.77 4.24 -9.03
N VAL A 310 -11.68 5.09 -10.05
CA VAL A 310 -10.54 5.99 -10.26
C VAL A 310 -10.70 7.21 -9.35
N ILE A 311 -9.65 7.57 -8.63
CA ILE A 311 -9.54 8.87 -7.96
C ILE A 311 -8.31 9.61 -8.43
N LYS A 312 -8.37 10.95 -8.45
CA LYS A 312 -7.24 11.82 -8.79
C LYS A 312 -6.75 12.52 -7.53
N VAL A 313 -5.46 12.45 -7.29
CA VAL A 313 -4.78 12.99 -6.12
C VAL A 313 -3.74 14.02 -6.53
N PRO A 314 -3.40 14.98 -5.65
CA PRO A 314 -2.36 15.97 -5.90
C PRO A 314 -1.00 15.33 -6.18
N VAL A 315 -0.19 16.01 -6.97
CA VAL A 315 1.23 15.75 -7.17
C VAL A 315 1.99 16.92 -6.55
N LEU A 316 2.58 16.69 -5.40
CA LEU A 316 3.09 17.76 -4.51
C LEU A 316 4.36 18.41 -5.04
N GLU A 317 5.17 17.66 -5.78
CA GLU A 317 6.46 18.09 -6.31
C GLU A 317 6.37 19.07 -7.49
N VAL A 318 5.17 19.36 -8.00
CA VAL A 318 5.01 20.26 -9.14
C VAL A 318 5.25 21.71 -8.74
N PRO A 319 6.10 22.46 -9.46
CA PRO A 319 6.34 23.87 -9.16
C PRO A 319 5.03 24.68 -9.10
N GLY A 320 4.85 25.44 -8.03
CA GLY A 320 3.63 26.24 -7.78
C GLY A 320 2.50 25.45 -7.10
N CYS A 321 2.65 24.17 -6.86
CA CYS A 321 1.78 23.43 -5.95
C CYS A 321 2.02 23.93 -4.52
N ASN A 322 0.92 24.20 -3.81
CA ASN A 322 0.96 24.44 -2.37
C ASN A 322 0.33 23.24 -1.66
N PRO A 323 1.11 22.41 -0.96
CA PRO A 323 0.60 21.23 -0.27
C PRO A 323 -0.53 21.55 0.72
N ASN A 324 -0.50 22.72 1.35
CA ASN A 324 -1.55 23.19 2.26
C ASN A 324 -2.82 23.63 1.52
N ILE A 325 -2.75 23.80 0.19
CA ILE A 325 -3.89 24.14 -0.68
C ILE A 325 -3.89 23.15 -1.86
N PRO A 326 -4.30 21.89 -1.64
CA PRO A 326 -4.19 20.83 -2.65
C PRO A 326 -4.94 21.12 -3.97
N SER A 327 -5.85 22.09 -3.98
CA SER A 327 -6.53 22.56 -5.19
C SER A 327 -5.60 23.28 -6.17
N THR A 328 -4.46 23.78 -5.72
CA THR A 328 -3.44 24.45 -6.56
C THR A 328 -2.53 23.44 -7.27
N CYS A 329 -2.53 22.19 -6.83
CA CYS A 329 -1.66 21.16 -7.34
C CYS A 329 -2.30 20.44 -8.54
N PRO A 330 -1.54 20.14 -9.58
CA PRO A 330 -1.96 19.22 -10.63
C PRO A 330 -2.32 17.86 -10.04
N LYS A 331 -3.31 17.20 -10.63
CA LYS A 331 -3.79 15.91 -10.14
C LYS A 331 -3.47 14.79 -11.13
N ARG A 332 -3.09 13.66 -10.60
CA ARG A 332 -2.84 12.41 -11.32
C ARG A 332 -3.71 11.29 -10.75
N VAL A 333 -3.94 10.22 -11.52
CA VAL A 333 -4.66 9.03 -11.03
C VAL A 333 -3.86 8.38 -9.90
N GLY A 334 -4.45 8.29 -8.72
CA GLY A 334 -3.87 7.66 -7.54
C GLY A 334 -3.62 6.17 -7.76
N ARG A 335 -2.49 5.66 -7.25
CA ARG A 335 -2.04 4.27 -7.43
C ARG A 335 -1.25 3.70 -6.27
N PHE A 336 -0.88 4.52 -5.28
CA PHE A 336 -0.13 4.13 -4.09
C PHE A 336 -0.97 4.25 -2.82
N GLY A 337 -0.65 3.42 -1.83
CA GLY A 337 -1.40 3.28 -0.59
C GLY A 337 -2.69 2.45 -0.73
N TRP A 338 -3.25 1.98 0.37
CA TRP A 338 -4.48 1.17 0.39
C TRP A 338 -5.73 1.90 -0.12
N LYS A 339 -5.70 3.23 -0.13
CA LYS A 339 -6.80 4.11 -0.59
C LYS A 339 -6.40 4.98 -1.78
N ASN A 340 -5.37 4.60 -2.55
CA ASN A 340 -4.86 5.42 -3.65
C ASN A 340 -4.55 6.85 -3.21
N GLN A 341 -3.80 7.00 -2.11
CA GLN A 341 -3.51 8.30 -1.51
C GLN A 341 -2.60 9.14 -2.40
N HIS A 342 -1.66 8.50 -3.11
CA HIS A 342 -0.65 9.17 -3.91
C HIS A 342 -0.57 8.60 -5.33
N ALA A 343 -0.01 9.41 -6.23
CA ALA A 343 0.20 9.06 -7.63
C ALA A 343 1.68 9.16 -8.05
N SER A 344 2.52 9.77 -7.21
CA SER A 344 3.95 9.95 -7.35
C SER A 344 4.66 9.33 -6.15
N LEU A 345 5.81 8.73 -6.38
CA LEU A 345 6.62 8.15 -5.30
C LEU A 345 7.25 9.24 -4.44
N LEU A 346 7.59 10.40 -5.00
CA LEU A 346 8.14 11.51 -4.22
C LEU A 346 7.09 12.11 -3.28
N SER A 347 5.86 12.35 -3.77
CA SER A 347 4.75 12.78 -2.89
C SER A 347 4.43 11.71 -1.82
N PHE A 348 4.55 10.43 -2.15
CA PHE A 348 4.30 9.33 -1.21
C PHE A 348 5.40 9.22 -0.15
N SER A 349 6.67 9.38 -0.55
CA SER A 349 7.80 9.42 0.39
C SER A 349 7.65 10.55 1.41
N SER A 350 7.26 11.74 0.97
CA SER A 350 6.99 12.87 1.85
C SER A 350 5.90 12.59 2.89
N ASP A 351 4.76 12.06 2.43
CA ASP A 351 3.63 11.70 3.31
C ASP A 351 4.03 10.62 4.32
N ALA A 352 4.77 9.61 3.87
CA ALA A 352 5.21 8.51 4.74
C ALA A 352 6.29 8.96 5.74
N TYR A 353 7.18 9.87 5.36
CA TYR A 353 8.25 10.34 6.25
C TYR A 353 7.66 11.10 7.45
N LEU A 354 6.70 11.99 7.20
CA LEU A 354 5.97 12.66 8.29
C LEU A 354 5.09 11.68 9.08
N ASN A 355 4.27 10.89 8.38
CA ASN A 355 3.22 10.13 9.06
C ASN A 355 3.74 8.90 9.81
N GLU A 356 4.80 8.25 9.30
CA GLU A 356 5.31 7.01 9.90
C GLU A 356 6.56 7.24 10.77
N ILE A 357 7.39 8.23 10.44
CA ILE A 357 8.64 8.52 11.15
C ILE A 357 8.55 9.82 11.95
N GLY A 358 7.63 10.73 11.55
CA GLY A 358 7.41 11.99 12.26
C GLY A 358 8.39 13.08 11.84
N ILE A 359 9.02 12.95 10.68
CA ILE A 359 10.00 13.93 10.18
C ILE A 359 9.31 14.83 9.16
N THR A 360 9.29 16.12 9.45
CA THR A 360 8.77 17.14 8.54
C THR A 360 9.72 17.31 7.35
N ASN A 361 9.17 17.70 6.20
CA ASN A 361 9.93 17.87 4.98
C ASN A 361 9.29 18.95 4.08
N ARG A 362 9.95 19.32 2.99
CA ARG A 362 9.53 20.43 2.11
C ARG A 362 8.10 20.40 1.59
N PHE A 363 7.41 19.27 1.61
CA PHE A 363 6.00 19.15 1.21
C PHE A 363 5.05 19.04 2.40
N THR A 364 5.58 18.73 3.58
CA THR A 364 4.81 18.54 4.82
C THR A 364 5.59 19.18 5.98
N LEU A 365 5.44 20.51 6.13
CA LEU A 365 6.22 21.33 7.06
C LEU A 365 5.67 21.38 8.50
N HIS A 366 4.61 20.64 8.81
CA HIS A 366 3.97 20.70 10.11
C HIS A 366 3.84 19.33 10.74
N GLU A 367 4.21 19.28 12.02
CA GLU A 367 4.10 18.09 12.83
C GLU A 367 2.68 17.52 12.92
N ASN A 368 2.62 16.19 13.00
CA ASN A 368 1.40 15.49 13.35
C ASN A 368 1.03 15.75 14.81
N THR A 369 -0.24 15.97 15.07
CA THR A 369 -0.75 16.10 16.44
C THR A 369 -0.97 14.73 17.09
N SER A 370 -0.81 14.63 18.39
CA SER A 370 -1.25 13.45 19.14
C SER A 370 -2.75 13.52 19.41
N LEU A 371 -3.56 12.87 18.56
CA LEU A 371 -5.02 12.90 18.65
C LEU A 371 -5.60 14.32 18.75
N GLY A 372 -5.13 15.20 17.87
CA GLY A 372 -5.54 16.59 17.82
C GLY A 372 -4.91 17.50 18.87
N ARG A 373 -4.00 16.98 19.69
CA ARG A 373 -3.29 17.76 20.69
C ARG A 373 -1.93 18.19 20.18
N SER A 374 -1.55 19.43 20.47
CA SER A 374 -0.24 19.96 20.12
C SER A 374 0.89 19.11 20.71
N VAL A 375 1.86 18.77 19.89
CA VAL A 375 3.10 18.09 20.25
C VAL A 375 4.27 19.06 20.43
N ALA A 376 4.09 20.35 20.18
CA ALA A 376 5.11 21.38 20.26
C ALA A 376 5.97 21.39 21.56
N PRO A 377 5.44 20.99 22.75
CA PRO A 377 6.28 20.87 23.94
C PRO A 377 7.35 19.77 23.87
N PHE A 378 7.20 18.83 22.94
CA PHE A 378 8.07 17.66 22.75
C PHE A 378 8.92 17.80 21.49
N ASP A 379 8.57 18.71 20.61
CA ASP A 379 9.24 18.96 19.35
C ASP A 379 10.63 19.60 19.60
N ASN A 380 11.65 18.96 19.05
CA ASN A 380 13.04 19.40 19.15
C ASN A 380 13.42 20.36 18.01
N HIS A 381 12.69 20.34 16.92
CA HIS A 381 12.90 21.11 15.71
C HIS A 381 11.60 21.84 15.33
N PRO A 382 11.26 22.94 16.03
CA PRO A 382 9.96 23.60 15.86
C PRO A 382 9.65 23.99 14.43
N ASP A 383 8.46 23.65 13.93
CA ASP A 383 7.93 24.00 12.61
C ASP A 383 8.12 25.46 12.18
N SER A 384 8.30 26.36 13.13
CA SER A 384 8.53 27.78 12.89
C SER A 384 9.96 28.13 12.49
N THR A 385 10.86 27.15 12.53
CA THR A 385 12.28 27.32 12.18
C THR A 385 12.44 27.02 10.69
N PHE A 386 12.82 28.05 9.92
CA PHE A 386 13.19 27.85 8.52
C PHE A 386 14.49 27.06 8.42
N VAL A 387 14.44 25.91 7.76
CA VAL A 387 15.61 25.07 7.49
C VAL A 387 15.84 25.00 5.99
N PRO A 388 16.93 25.60 5.47
CA PRO A 388 17.18 25.60 4.04
C PRO A 388 17.46 24.21 3.51
N CYS A 389 16.90 23.88 2.35
CA CYS A 389 17.24 22.66 1.64
C CYS A 389 18.66 22.72 1.08
N ASP A 390 19.41 21.64 1.13
CA ASP A 390 20.76 21.56 0.55
C ASP A 390 20.76 21.77 -0.97
N SER A 391 19.72 21.28 -1.64
CA SER A 391 19.56 21.44 -3.10
C SER A 391 19.12 22.85 -3.52
N ASP A 392 18.38 23.56 -2.66
CA ASP A 392 17.86 24.92 -2.92
C ASP A 392 17.68 25.69 -1.60
N PRO A 393 18.70 26.46 -1.16
CA PRO A 393 18.64 27.17 0.12
C PRO A 393 17.53 28.23 0.24
N SER A 394 16.80 28.51 -0.84
CA SER A 394 15.64 29.41 -0.80
C SER A 394 14.35 28.73 -0.34
N LYS A 395 14.36 27.41 -0.20
CA LYS A 395 13.21 26.59 0.21
C LYS A 395 13.41 26.10 1.63
N ASP A 396 12.28 25.95 2.31
CA ASP A 396 12.20 25.30 3.61
C ASP A 396 12.06 23.79 3.42
N CYS A 397 12.94 23.03 4.06
CA CYS A 397 12.93 21.58 4.06
C CYS A 397 12.47 20.96 5.38
N GLY A 398 12.03 21.78 6.36
CA GLY A 398 11.65 21.24 7.66
C GLY A 398 12.84 20.55 8.33
N GLU A 399 12.67 19.31 8.74
CA GLU A 399 13.70 18.49 9.40
C GLU A 399 14.48 17.60 8.41
N ASP A 400 14.21 17.71 7.11
CA ASP A 400 14.82 16.94 6.01
C ASP A 400 15.65 17.84 5.06
N PRO A 401 16.72 18.51 5.54
CA PRO A 401 17.52 19.41 4.70
C PRO A 401 18.25 18.69 3.56
N GLU A 402 18.58 17.42 3.73
CA GLU A 402 19.30 16.58 2.77
C GLU A 402 18.35 15.95 1.73
N GLU A 403 17.05 16.17 1.89
CA GLU A 403 16.00 15.67 1.00
C GLU A 403 15.96 14.13 0.89
N ASP A 404 16.00 13.43 2.03
CA ASP A 404 15.93 11.97 2.13
C ASP A 404 14.67 11.38 1.44
N ILE A 405 13.57 12.14 1.41
CA ILE A 405 12.38 11.79 0.64
C ILE A 405 12.67 11.53 -0.84
N LYS A 406 13.68 12.17 -1.41
CA LYS A 406 14.13 11.95 -2.78
C LYS A 406 14.85 10.61 -2.90
N ALA A 407 15.77 10.31 -1.96
CA ALA A 407 16.47 9.04 -1.93
C ALA A 407 15.48 7.86 -1.76
N PHE A 408 14.45 8.00 -0.92
CA PHE A 408 13.38 6.99 -0.79
C PHE A 408 12.65 6.77 -2.12
N ALA A 409 12.27 7.84 -2.82
CA ALA A 409 11.60 7.74 -4.10
C ALA A 409 12.51 7.11 -5.17
N GLU A 410 13.79 7.47 -5.22
CA GLU A 410 14.77 6.93 -6.16
C GLU A 410 15.05 5.45 -5.90
N PHE A 411 15.18 5.03 -4.63
CA PHE A 411 15.29 3.63 -4.26
C PHE A 411 14.07 2.82 -4.75
N MET A 412 12.84 3.25 -4.44
CA MET A 412 11.63 2.56 -4.86
C MET A 412 11.52 2.47 -6.40
N ARG A 413 11.89 3.54 -7.13
CA ARG A 413 11.93 3.54 -8.60
C ARG A 413 12.95 2.56 -9.15
N ALA A 414 14.05 2.35 -8.44
CA ALA A 414 15.16 1.52 -8.87
C ALA A 414 15.01 0.04 -8.49
N THR A 415 14.04 -0.33 -7.67
CA THR A 415 13.78 -1.73 -7.31
C THR A 415 13.23 -2.53 -8.47
N LYS A 416 13.56 -3.83 -8.53
CA LYS A 416 12.93 -4.79 -9.45
C LYS A 416 11.57 -5.21 -8.92
N ALA A 417 10.69 -5.63 -9.81
CA ALA A 417 9.42 -6.24 -9.40
C ALA A 417 9.66 -7.61 -8.72
N PRO A 418 8.82 -8.04 -7.77
CA PRO A 418 8.88 -9.40 -7.23
C PRO A 418 8.76 -10.46 -8.32
N PRO A 419 9.61 -11.49 -8.34
CA PRO A 419 9.57 -12.56 -9.33
C PRO A 419 8.51 -13.60 -8.99
N GLN A 420 8.01 -14.29 -10.00
CA GLN A 420 7.30 -15.55 -9.81
C GLN A 420 8.30 -16.63 -9.34
N ASP A 421 7.82 -17.60 -8.57
CA ASP A 421 8.66 -18.69 -8.07
C ASP A 421 8.99 -19.70 -9.19
N PRO A 422 10.27 -19.80 -9.64
CA PRO A 422 10.63 -20.66 -10.74
C PRO A 422 10.54 -22.15 -10.37
N ASP A 423 10.77 -22.51 -9.11
CA ASP A 423 10.78 -23.90 -8.67
C ASP A 423 9.35 -24.45 -8.55
N ILE A 424 8.43 -23.67 -7.97
CA ILE A 424 7.01 -24.01 -7.94
C ILE A 424 6.46 -24.08 -9.37
N GLN A 425 6.81 -23.11 -10.22
CA GLN A 425 6.38 -23.08 -11.63
C GLN A 425 6.86 -24.30 -12.42
N ALA A 426 8.09 -24.77 -12.19
CA ALA A 426 8.65 -25.94 -12.86
C ALA A 426 8.07 -27.25 -12.29
N THR A 427 8.05 -27.39 -10.96
CA THR A 427 7.64 -28.61 -10.27
C THR A 427 6.16 -28.94 -10.52
N PHE A 428 5.31 -27.92 -10.53
CA PHE A 428 3.85 -28.09 -10.62
C PHE A 428 3.27 -27.50 -11.93
N ALA A 429 4.03 -27.51 -13.01
CA ALA A 429 3.71 -26.82 -14.26
C ALA A 429 2.29 -27.12 -14.79
N ALA A 430 1.84 -28.39 -14.71
CA ALA A 430 0.52 -28.79 -15.16
C ALA A 430 -0.61 -28.18 -14.30
N ASP A 431 -0.47 -28.24 -12.97
CA ASP A 431 -1.44 -27.69 -12.04
C ASP A 431 -1.46 -26.16 -12.06
N ILE A 432 -0.29 -25.53 -12.16
CA ILE A 432 -0.14 -24.08 -12.35
C ILE A 432 -0.83 -23.61 -13.62
N LYS A 433 -0.71 -24.35 -14.73
CA LYS A 433 -1.42 -24.03 -15.97
C LYS A 433 -2.95 -24.04 -15.80
N ILE A 434 -3.47 -25.02 -15.06
CA ILE A 434 -4.90 -25.10 -14.76
C ILE A 434 -5.29 -23.96 -13.80
N GLY A 435 -4.53 -23.76 -12.71
CA GLY A 435 -4.77 -22.67 -11.76
C GLY A 435 -4.80 -21.30 -12.41
N ARG A 436 -3.86 -21.02 -13.33
CA ARG A 436 -3.84 -19.79 -14.13
C ARG A 436 -5.09 -19.64 -14.99
N LYS A 437 -5.57 -20.73 -15.61
CA LYS A 437 -6.80 -20.71 -16.40
C LYS A 437 -8.00 -20.39 -15.48
N LEU A 438 -8.09 -21.00 -14.32
CA LEU A 438 -9.15 -20.76 -13.34
C LEU A 438 -9.12 -19.32 -12.81
N PHE A 439 -7.94 -18.78 -12.56
CA PHE A 439 -7.75 -17.37 -12.17
C PHE A 439 -8.29 -16.40 -13.22
N SER A 440 -8.12 -16.72 -14.49
CA SER A 440 -8.57 -15.88 -15.61
C SER A 440 -9.99 -16.16 -16.05
N LYS A 441 -10.47 -17.41 -15.92
CA LYS A 441 -11.81 -17.82 -16.33
C LYS A 441 -12.25 -19.05 -15.52
N MET A 442 -13.16 -18.86 -14.58
CA MET A 442 -13.78 -19.97 -13.86
C MET A 442 -15.00 -20.48 -14.61
N PRO A 443 -15.24 -21.82 -14.61
CA PRO A 443 -16.50 -22.38 -15.08
C PRO A 443 -17.67 -21.76 -14.30
N ASP A 444 -18.78 -21.55 -14.98
CA ASP A 444 -20.07 -21.09 -14.40
C ASP A 444 -20.01 -19.76 -13.62
N ALA A 445 -18.89 -19.02 -13.70
CA ALA A 445 -18.78 -17.69 -13.13
C ALA A 445 -18.94 -16.63 -14.24
N ALA A 446 -19.68 -15.56 -13.95
CA ALA A 446 -19.84 -14.42 -14.87
C ALA A 446 -18.49 -13.77 -15.18
N PHE A 447 -17.59 -13.74 -14.21
CA PHE A 447 -16.20 -13.28 -14.35
C PHE A 447 -15.32 -13.88 -13.24
N SER A 448 -14.01 -13.73 -13.39
CA SER A 448 -13.00 -14.35 -12.54
C SER A 448 -12.09 -13.33 -11.86
N CYS A 449 -11.14 -13.80 -11.07
CA CYS A 449 -10.21 -12.97 -10.29
C CYS A 449 -9.47 -11.93 -11.14
N SER A 450 -9.13 -12.26 -12.39
CA SER A 450 -8.38 -11.40 -13.29
C SER A 450 -9.11 -10.12 -13.74
N ILE A 451 -10.40 -9.97 -13.40
CA ILE A 451 -11.13 -8.73 -13.70
C ILE A 451 -10.59 -7.54 -12.88
N CYS A 452 -10.25 -7.79 -11.60
CA CYS A 452 -9.59 -6.82 -10.72
C CYS A 452 -8.08 -7.07 -10.65
N HIS A 453 -7.68 -8.34 -10.54
CA HIS A 453 -6.27 -8.72 -10.51
C HIS A 453 -5.71 -8.88 -11.93
N VAL A 454 -5.61 -7.74 -12.65
CA VAL A 454 -5.16 -7.67 -14.04
C VAL A 454 -3.73 -8.23 -14.19
N PRO A 455 -3.54 -9.31 -14.98
CA PRO A 455 -2.28 -10.04 -14.97
C PRO A 455 -1.11 -9.29 -15.60
N LYS A 456 -1.37 -8.38 -16.57
CA LYS A 456 -0.34 -7.69 -17.33
C LYS A 456 -0.75 -6.26 -17.62
N ILE A 457 0.19 -5.34 -17.44
CA ILE A 457 0.05 -3.93 -17.81
C ILE A 457 1.34 -3.51 -18.53
N LEU A 458 1.20 -2.61 -19.50
CA LEU A 458 2.33 -1.98 -20.18
C LEU A 458 2.56 -0.59 -19.58
N THR A 459 3.81 -0.27 -19.27
CA THR A 459 4.21 1.06 -18.81
C THR A 459 4.26 2.05 -19.98
N SER A 460 4.18 3.34 -19.70
CA SER A 460 4.33 4.42 -20.70
C SER A 460 5.66 4.30 -21.45
N PRO A 461 5.75 4.84 -22.66
CA PRO A 461 7.03 4.91 -23.37
C PRO A 461 8.09 5.69 -22.59
N PRO A 462 9.38 5.35 -22.76
CA PRO A 462 10.46 6.20 -22.24
C PRO A 462 10.36 7.63 -22.77
N CYS A 463 11.00 8.57 -22.09
CA CYS A 463 10.92 10.00 -22.41
C CYS A 463 9.52 10.62 -22.30
N THR A 464 8.59 9.94 -21.67
CA THR A 464 7.31 10.52 -21.28
C THR A 464 7.48 11.31 -19.99
N TRP A 465 7.04 12.56 -19.98
CA TRP A 465 6.93 13.34 -18.75
C TRP A 465 5.71 12.86 -17.96
N ILE A 466 5.92 12.50 -16.69
CA ILE A 466 4.87 12.12 -15.75
C ILE A 466 4.94 13.00 -14.50
N ASN A 467 4.04 12.82 -13.55
CA ASN A 467 3.97 13.58 -12.30
C ASN A 467 3.88 15.10 -12.53
N GLY A 468 3.03 15.52 -13.49
CA GLY A 468 2.88 16.94 -13.81
C GLY A 468 4.12 17.58 -14.45
N GLY A 469 4.97 16.77 -15.09
CA GLY A 469 6.17 17.23 -15.78
C GLY A 469 7.44 17.27 -14.90
N THR A 470 7.40 16.65 -13.73
CA THR A 470 8.56 16.64 -12.80
C THR A 470 9.44 15.42 -12.95
N PHE A 471 8.95 14.34 -13.56
CA PHE A 471 9.73 13.12 -13.76
C PHE A 471 9.70 12.68 -15.22
N LEU A 472 10.89 12.64 -15.84
CA LEU A 472 11.07 12.13 -17.20
C LEU A 472 11.34 10.61 -17.14
N LEU A 473 10.47 9.82 -17.73
CA LEU A 473 10.52 8.37 -17.62
C LEU A 473 11.76 7.79 -18.31
N PRO A 474 12.67 7.10 -17.58
CA PRO A 474 13.87 6.53 -18.16
C PRO A 474 13.59 5.23 -18.93
N ASN A 475 14.55 4.81 -19.77
CA ASN A 475 14.48 3.55 -20.51
C ASN A 475 14.29 2.32 -19.61
N ALA A 476 14.76 2.36 -18.40
CA ALA A 476 14.63 1.27 -17.43
C ALA A 476 13.18 0.99 -17.04
N LEU A 477 12.33 2.02 -17.02
CA LEU A 477 10.92 1.93 -16.62
C LEU A 477 9.93 1.95 -17.80
N GLY A 478 10.33 2.56 -18.92
CA GLY A 478 9.44 2.71 -20.07
C GLY A 478 9.38 1.50 -20.99
N ASN A 479 8.25 1.30 -21.69
CA ASN A 479 7.99 0.16 -22.58
C ASN A 479 8.18 -1.21 -21.89
N LYS A 480 7.80 -1.33 -20.61
CA LYS A 480 7.92 -2.58 -19.85
C LYS A 480 6.55 -3.23 -19.66
N ILE A 481 6.48 -4.53 -19.98
CA ILE A 481 5.35 -5.37 -19.58
C ILE A 481 5.61 -5.80 -18.14
N ILE A 482 4.76 -5.38 -17.23
CA ILE A 482 4.75 -5.78 -15.83
C ILE A 482 3.63 -6.80 -15.59
N MET A 483 3.81 -7.63 -14.56
CA MET A 483 2.81 -8.62 -14.15
C MET A 483 2.37 -8.38 -12.70
N PRO A 484 1.66 -7.28 -12.43
CA PRO A 484 1.31 -6.90 -11.06
C PRO A 484 0.15 -7.72 -10.51
N PHE A 485 -0.69 -8.31 -11.34
CA PHE A 485 -1.96 -8.92 -10.93
C PHE A 485 -2.79 -7.94 -10.10
N SER A 486 -2.98 -6.75 -10.64
CA SER A 486 -3.70 -5.63 -10.02
C SER A 486 -4.15 -4.66 -11.11
N ASP A 487 -5.27 -4.02 -10.87
CA ASP A 487 -5.77 -2.87 -11.66
C ASP A 487 -5.48 -1.53 -10.98
N PHE A 488 -4.99 -1.55 -9.74
CA PHE A 488 -4.72 -0.36 -8.91
C PHE A 488 -5.95 0.54 -8.67
N LEU A 489 -7.15 0.01 -8.81
CA LEU A 489 -8.40 0.74 -8.60
C LEU A 489 -8.99 0.45 -7.22
N LEU A 490 -9.92 1.30 -6.78
CA LEU A 490 -10.65 1.10 -5.53
C LEU A 490 -11.91 0.29 -5.77
N HIS A 491 -12.06 -0.81 -5.05
CA HIS A 491 -13.23 -1.71 -5.09
C HIS A 491 -13.85 -1.92 -3.71
N ASP A 492 -15.16 -2.09 -3.68
CA ASP A 492 -15.87 -2.62 -2.52
C ASP A 492 -15.92 -4.14 -2.62
N VAL A 493 -15.04 -4.79 -1.91
CA VAL A 493 -14.95 -6.26 -1.85
C VAL A 493 -15.40 -6.83 -0.50
N GLY A 494 -16.22 -6.07 0.24
CA GLY A 494 -16.80 -6.48 1.50
C GLY A 494 -15.88 -6.43 2.72
N THR A 495 -14.59 -6.15 2.52
CA THR A 495 -13.60 -6.03 3.59
C THR A 495 -13.12 -4.59 3.76
N GLY A 496 -13.93 -3.61 3.36
CA GLY A 496 -13.60 -2.20 3.51
C GLY A 496 -13.41 -1.81 4.97
N ASP A 497 -12.42 -0.96 5.20
CA ASP A 497 -11.94 -0.60 6.54
C ASP A 497 -12.74 0.51 7.23
N GLY A 498 -13.72 1.08 6.53
CA GLY A 498 -14.56 2.16 7.06
C GLY A 498 -13.92 3.54 7.01
N ILE A 499 -12.65 3.66 6.67
CA ILE A 499 -11.88 4.91 6.64
C ILE A 499 -12.04 5.64 5.31
N VAL A 500 -12.12 6.96 5.34
CA VAL A 500 -12.09 7.82 4.15
C VAL A 500 -10.79 8.62 4.16
N GLN A 501 -10.06 8.57 3.06
CA GLN A 501 -8.87 9.41 2.86
C GLN A 501 -9.05 10.30 1.62
N ASN A 502 -9.12 9.71 0.43
CA ASN A 502 -9.35 10.44 -0.81
C ASN A 502 -10.65 9.97 -1.49
N GLY A 503 -11.18 10.77 -2.42
CA GLY A 503 -12.36 10.40 -3.19
C GLY A 503 -13.70 10.53 -2.47
N GLY A 504 -13.70 11.06 -1.23
CA GLY A 504 -14.91 11.32 -0.44
C GLY A 504 -15.56 10.07 0.14
N GLN A 505 -16.74 10.24 0.74
CA GLN A 505 -17.44 9.19 1.52
C GLN A 505 -17.74 7.90 0.75
N LYS A 506 -17.80 7.96 -0.58
CA LYS A 506 -17.98 6.78 -1.46
C LYS A 506 -16.85 5.75 -1.33
N THR A 507 -15.67 6.18 -0.86
CA THR A 507 -14.49 5.30 -0.74
C THR A 507 -14.42 4.62 0.62
N ARG A 508 -15.33 4.90 1.54
CA ARG A 508 -15.32 4.37 2.90
C ARG A 508 -15.19 2.84 2.97
N THR A 509 -15.89 2.13 2.10
CA THR A 509 -15.87 0.65 2.04
C THR A 509 -14.93 0.10 0.96
N LYS A 510 -14.21 0.98 0.24
CA LYS A 510 -13.38 0.58 -0.89
C LYS A 510 -11.91 0.55 -0.52
N LEU A 511 -11.20 -0.43 -1.07
CA LEU A 511 -9.75 -0.60 -0.96
C LEU A 511 -9.15 -0.77 -2.36
N ARG A 512 -7.89 -0.35 -2.51
CA ARG A 512 -7.14 -0.59 -3.72
C ARG A 512 -6.85 -2.07 -3.88
N THR A 513 -7.02 -2.61 -5.08
CA THR A 513 -6.47 -3.92 -5.44
C THR A 513 -4.95 -3.88 -5.30
N PRO A 514 -4.34 -4.53 -4.31
CA PRO A 514 -2.90 -4.56 -4.20
C PRO A 514 -2.28 -5.47 -5.26
N PRO A 515 -1.02 -5.24 -5.66
CA PRO A 515 -0.30 -6.19 -6.48
C PRO A 515 -0.21 -7.57 -5.81
N LEU A 516 -0.41 -8.65 -6.59
CA LEU A 516 -0.19 -10.01 -6.11
C LEU A 516 1.20 -10.55 -6.46
N TRP A 517 2.04 -9.79 -7.17
CA TRP A 517 3.43 -10.19 -7.34
C TRP A 517 4.13 -10.29 -5.98
N GLY A 518 4.84 -11.39 -5.73
CA GLY A 518 5.47 -11.65 -4.45
C GLY A 518 4.51 -11.98 -3.29
N VAL A 519 3.21 -12.19 -3.58
CA VAL A 519 2.21 -12.50 -2.53
C VAL A 519 2.57 -13.75 -1.72
N ARG A 520 3.32 -14.69 -2.31
CA ARG A 520 3.82 -15.89 -1.62
C ARG A 520 4.74 -15.59 -0.44
N THR A 521 5.36 -14.41 -0.42
CA THR A 521 6.25 -14.00 0.67
C THR A 521 5.52 -13.38 1.85
N ARG A 522 4.19 -13.25 1.75
CA ARG A 522 3.35 -12.72 2.81
C ARG A 522 2.78 -13.85 3.66
N ASP A 523 2.99 -13.78 4.94
CA ASP A 523 2.41 -14.69 5.94
C ASP A 523 1.06 -14.19 6.48
N ARG A 524 0.70 -12.94 6.18
CA ARG A 524 -0.60 -12.33 6.48
C ARG A 524 -1.15 -11.64 5.25
N LEU A 525 -2.39 -11.94 4.91
CA LEU A 525 -3.05 -11.50 3.69
C LEU A 525 -4.19 -10.52 4.01
N MET A 526 -4.69 -9.85 3.00
CA MET A 526 -5.62 -8.72 3.03
C MET A 526 -4.98 -7.46 3.65
N HIS A 527 -5.72 -6.34 3.66
CA HIS A 527 -5.21 -5.07 4.17
C HIS A 527 -4.96 -5.08 5.67
N ASP A 528 -5.78 -5.84 6.40
CA ASP A 528 -5.78 -5.95 7.87
C ASP A 528 -4.85 -7.05 8.40
N GLY A 529 -4.33 -7.90 7.51
CA GLY A 529 -3.48 -9.03 7.89
C GLY A 529 -4.20 -10.15 8.64
N GLU A 530 -5.53 -10.17 8.63
CA GLU A 530 -6.31 -11.15 9.39
C GLU A 530 -6.43 -12.53 8.72
N SER A 531 -6.13 -12.64 7.42
CA SER A 531 -6.14 -13.93 6.72
C SER A 531 -4.76 -14.57 6.75
N LEU A 532 -4.68 -15.81 7.23
CA LEU A 532 -3.43 -16.57 7.34
C LEU A 532 -3.22 -17.53 6.15
N THR A 533 -4.24 -17.75 5.35
CA THR A 533 -4.18 -18.63 4.18
C THR A 533 -4.80 -17.96 2.96
N PHE A 534 -4.35 -18.37 1.76
CA PHE A 534 -4.96 -17.92 0.50
C PHE A 534 -6.44 -18.26 0.43
N ARG A 535 -6.85 -19.43 0.96
CA ARG A 535 -8.26 -19.83 1.00
C ARG A 535 -9.11 -18.87 1.83
N GLU A 536 -8.65 -18.49 3.01
CA GLU A 536 -9.33 -17.50 3.86
C GLU A 536 -9.42 -16.15 3.17
N ALA A 537 -8.31 -15.68 2.61
CA ALA A 537 -8.28 -14.40 1.89
C ALA A 537 -9.28 -14.39 0.73
N ILE A 538 -9.34 -15.46 -0.08
CA ILE A 538 -10.29 -15.59 -1.17
C ILE A 538 -11.73 -15.54 -0.62
N LEU A 539 -12.06 -16.33 0.41
CA LEU A 539 -13.40 -16.43 0.96
C LEU A 539 -13.90 -15.19 1.70
N ARG A 540 -13.00 -14.29 2.07
CA ARG A 540 -13.35 -12.98 2.66
C ARG A 540 -13.75 -11.94 1.62
N HIS A 541 -13.53 -12.18 0.35
CA HIS A 541 -14.00 -11.28 -0.70
C HIS A 541 -15.52 -11.39 -0.86
N ALA A 542 -16.19 -10.25 -0.96
CA ALA A 542 -17.63 -10.12 -1.20
C ALA A 542 -17.91 -8.91 -2.13
N GLY A 543 -19.07 -8.28 -2.04
CA GLY A 543 -19.40 -7.09 -2.81
C GLY A 543 -19.21 -7.30 -4.31
N GLU A 544 -18.40 -6.45 -4.95
CA GLU A 544 -18.07 -6.54 -6.39
C GLU A 544 -17.45 -7.90 -6.78
N ALA A 545 -16.76 -8.57 -5.86
CA ALA A 545 -16.10 -9.85 -6.10
C ALA A 545 -17.04 -11.08 -5.93
N THR A 546 -18.26 -10.91 -5.41
CA THR A 546 -19.17 -12.01 -5.09
C THR A 546 -19.36 -13.04 -6.22
N PRO A 547 -19.55 -12.66 -7.50
CA PRO A 547 -19.68 -13.66 -8.57
C PRO A 547 -18.42 -14.52 -8.77
N ALA A 548 -17.22 -13.93 -8.63
CA ALA A 548 -15.97 -14.70 -8.71
C ALA A 548 -15.81 -15.66 -7.53
N ILE A 549 -16.22 -15.25 -6.33
CA ILE A 549 -16.15 -16.07 -5.12
C ILE A 549 -17.14 -17.24 -5.20
N ASN A 550 -18.35 -17.00 -5.68
CA ASN A 550 -19.31 -18.08 -5.93
C ASN A 550 -18.75 -19.11 -6.93
N GLY A 551 -18.07 -18.63 -7.99
CA GLY A 551 -17.34 -19.51 -8.90
C GLY A 551 -16.26 -20.34 -8.20
N PHE A 552 -15.44 -19.72 -7.33
CA PHE A 552 -14.44 -20.43 -6.53
C PHE A 552 -15.08 -21.49 -5.60
N ILE A 553 -16.17 -21.14 -4.92
CA ILE A 553 -16.87 -22.05 -4.01
C ILE A 553 -17.39 -23.28 -4.78
N ALA A 554 -17.88 -23.10 -6.00
CA ALA A 554 -18.40 -24.16 -6.84
C ALA A 554 -17.32 -25.09 -7.45
N LEU A 555 -16.02 -24.67 -7.44
CA LEU A 555 -14.93 -25.51 -7.94
C LEU A 555 -14.79 -26.82 -7.14
N SER A 556 -14.30 -27.87 -7.79
CA SER A 556 -13.82 -29.07 -7.11
C SER A 556 -12.68 -28.73 -6.15
N GLU A 557 -12.50 -29.51 -5.07
CA GLU A 557 -11.37 -29.29 -4.16
C GLU A 557 -10.00 -29.43 -4.85
N ALA A 558 -9.92 -30.23 -5.90
CA ALA A 558 -8.72 -30.33 -6.72
C ALA A 558 -8.43 -29.02 -7.47
N ASP A 559 -9.44 -28.39 -8.04
CA ASP A 559 -9.29 -27.12 -8.76
C ASP A 559 -9.06 -25.94 -7.84
N LYS A 560 -9.69 -25.94 -6.65
CA LYS A 560 -9.38 -24.96 -5.60
C LYS A 560 -7.90 -25.02 -5.22
N ARG A 561 -7.35 -26.23 -5.01
CA ARG A 561 -5.91 -26.40 -4.73
C ARG A 561 -5.04 -25.91 -5.88
N ARG A 562 -5.39 -26.18 -7.13
CA ARG A 562 -4.65 -25.69 -8.31
C ARG A 562 -4.64 -24.17 -8.42
N LEU A 563 -5.78 -23.54 -8.15
CA LEU A 563 -5.85 -22.06 -8.11
C LEU A 563 -4.98 -21.48 -7.01
N ILE A 564 -5.02 -22.06 -5.79
CA ILE A 564 -4.20 -21.64 -4.67
C ILE A 564 -2.70 -21.83 -5.00
N MET A 565 -2.32 -22.98 -5.55
CA MET A 565 -0.93 -23.26 -5.98
C MET A 565 -0.45 -22.25 -7.03
N TYR A 566 -1.34 -21.81 -7.93
CA TYR A 566 -0.99 -20.71 -8.85
C TYR A 566 -0.71 -19.39 -8.10
N LEU A 567 -1.51 -19.04 -7.09
CA LEU A 567 -1.26 -17.85 -6.26
C LEU A 567 0.04 -17.99 -5.45
N GLU A 568 0.33 -19.16 -4.92
CA GLU A 568 1.58 -19.48 -4.23
C GLU A 568 2.80 -19.40 -5.16
N SER A 569 2.62 -19.41 -6.46
CA SER A 569 3.68 -19.25 -7.44
C SER A 569 3.92 -17.79 -7.87
N LEU A 570 3.08 -16.83 -7.44
CA LEU A 570 3.20 -15.40 -7.74
C LEU A 570 4.10 -14.67 -6.70
#